data_1af2404f7aa3d4642ec2ff0247604d97
#
_entry.id   1af2404f7aa3d4642ec2ff0247604d97
#
_cell.length_a   1.000
_cell.length_b   1.000
_cell.length_c   1.000
_cell.angle_alpha   90.00
_cell.angle_beta   90.00
_cell.angle_gamma   90.00
#
_symmetry.space_group_name_H-M   'P 1'
#
loop_
_entity.id
_entity.type
_entity.pdbx_description
1 polymer ?
#
loop_
_entity_poly.entity_id
_entity_poly.type
_entity_poly.pdbx_seq_one_letter_code
_entity_poly.pdbx_strand_id
1 'polypeptide(L)'
;MGSISLFQIIVFAIALGYSFSSVYKYTGKKYIVGFMIYTLCNPLICISIIPWKDVTFAIGALLLMTFSLNTIETKGLWIKKPLNFIVFIIIFVCTTIIRHNAVLFTAPLLVALFFQIPWKSFLVLTLSGIVLFVAIKGPLYSYLDVEKPDHRQVETLGLPMTIIGAAVTGQPDQLDEDVLEFAYNLAPKNVWEQNYVLGNFNSIKSLCDLEVIEQYGTKRILEMTMRCIKSQPEICIKSLIKTTEAVYTVTDPHYVGVEPAIGDNSYGIEMNKRGAIFRLLFTAYRYFITIVAPHLFLFYGVVALVVMVSILAKCNLGVFHDWKKIFFAVPLFSYNFGSALLLTGNDDSPRFFYYTVLIVPVILVLFYKREESAK
;
A
#
# COMPACT_ATOMS: atom_id res chain seq x y z
N MET A 1 -0.84 24.56 1.67
CA MET A 1 -0.51 23.22 1.11
C MET A 1 0.96 23.08 0.74
N GLY A 2 1.62 24.04 0.10
CA GLY A 2 3.02 23.93 -0.34
C GLY A 2 4.05 23.62 0.76
N SER A 3 3.86 24.12 1.99
CA SER A 3 4.74 23.82 3.12
C SER A 3 4.68 22.36 3.57
N ILE A 4 3.50 21.76 3.55
CA ILE A 4 3.32 20.34 3.92
C ILE A 4 3.98 19.44 2.88
N SER A 5 3.76 19.72 1.59
CA SER A 5 4.41 18.98 0.49
C SER A 5 5.94 19.11 0.55
N LEU A 6 6.45 20.32 0.81
CA LEU A 6 7.90 20.54 0.95
C LEU A 6 8.47 19.74 2.14
N PHE A 7 7.80 19.77 3.29
CA PHE A 7 8.20 18.98 4.46
C PHE A 7 8.21 17.48 4.13
N GLN A 8 7.16 16.98 3.48
CA GLN A 8 7.07 15.59 3.06
C GLN A 8 8.21 15.18 2.11
N ILE A 9 8.55 16.04 1.13
CA ILE A 9 9.66 15.81 0.20
C ILE A 9 10.99 15.75 0.95
N ILE A 10 11.23 16.65 1.91
CA ILE A 10 12.45 16.64 2.72
C ILE A 10 12.56 15.35 3.53
N VAL A 11 11.48 14.94 4.22
CA VAL A 11 11.44 13.70 4.99
C VAL A 11 11.67 12.49 4.08
N PHE A 12 11.07 12.49 2.89
CA PHE A 12 11.25 11.44 1.90
C PHE A 12 12.72 11.37 1.41
N ALA A 13 13.33 12.50 1.09
CA ALA A 13 14.74 12.54 0.67
C ALA A 13 15.68 12.03 1.76
N ILE A 14 15.43 12.37 3.03
CA ILE A 14 16.20 11.87 4.17
C ILE A 14 16.02 10.34 4.30
N ALA A 15 14.79 9.84 4.18
CA ALA A 15 14.48 8.42 4.27
C ALA A 15 15.16 7.62 3.14
N LEU A 16 15.13 8.13 1.91
CA LEU A 16 15.83 7.52 0.77
C LEU A 16 17.34 7.54 0.97
N GLY A 17 17.92 8.68 1.36
CA GLY A 17 19.35 8.81 1.61
C GLY A 17 19.84 7.84 2.69
N TYR A 18 19.07 7.72 3.78
CA TYR A 18 19.35 6.74 4.84
C TYR A 18 19.26 5.31 4.32
N SER A 19 18.24 4.99 3.53
CA SER A 19 18.04 3.65 2.96
C SER A 19 19.15 3.29 1.97
N PHE A 20 19.53 4.21 1.09
CA PHE A 20 20.66 4.02 0.17
C PHE A 20 21.96 3.78 0.92
N SER A 21 22.25 4.58 1.95
CA SER A 21 23.44 4.42 2.80
C SER A 21 23.45 3.08 3.52
N SER A 22 22.32 2.64 4.04
CA SER A 22 22.20 1.34 4.74
C SER A 22 22.37 0.17 3.78
N VAL A 23 21.69 0.20 2.63
CA VAL A 23 21.79 -0.84 1.61
C VAL A 23 23.21 -0.95 1.03
N TYR A 24 23.87 0.19 0.81
CA TYR A 24 25.27 0.23 0.33
C TYR A 24 26.22 -0.57 1.19
N LYS A 25 26.05 -0.56 2.51
CA LYS A 25 26.90 -1.31 3.46
C LYS A 25 26.89 -2.83 3.20
N TYR A 26 25.78 -3.34 2.68
CA TYR A 26 25.57 -4.78 2.51
C TYR A 26 25.71 -5.25 1.05
N THR A 27 25.64 -4.35 0.07
CA THR A 27 25.59 -4.73 -1.35
C THR A 27 26.74 -4.16 -2.19
N GLY A 28 27.03 -2.88 -2.07
CA GLY A 28 28.04 -2.18 -2.85
C GLY A 28 27.49 -1.28 -3.96
N LYS A 29 28.41 -0.64 -4.72
CA LYS A 29 28.11 0.46 -5.62
C LYS A 29 27.13 0.11 -6.76
N LYS A 30 27.31 -1.05 -7.39
CA LYS A 30 26.46 -1.45 -8.54
C LYS A 30 25.00 -1.60 -8.14
N TYR A 31 24.73 -2.24 -7.01
CA TYR A 31 23.37 -2.43 -6.52
C TYR A 31 22.70 -1.10 -6.17
N ILE A 32 23.44 -0.21 -5.49
CA ILE A 32 22.90 1.10 -5.10
C ILE A 32 22.56 1.97 -6.30
N VAL A 33 23.38 1.96 -7.35
CA VAL A 33 23.05 2.68 -8.60
C VAL A 33 21.77 2.12 -9.21
N GLY A 34 21.62 0.80 -9.26
CA GLY A 34 20.37 0.18 -9.72
C GLY A 34 19.16 0.57 -8.85
N PHE A 35 19.31 0.56 -7.53
CA PHE A 35 18.27 1.00 -6.60
C PHE A 35 17.89 2.46 -6.81
N MET A 36 18.87 3.35 -6.96
CA MET A 36 18.63 4.76 -7.22
C MET A 36 17.89 4.97 -8.55
N ILE A 37 18.34 4.33 -9.64
CA ILE A 37 17.68 4.40 -10.95
C ILE A 37 16.25 3.89 -10.84
N TYR A 38 16.04 2.71 -10.27
CA TYR A 38 14.72 2.11 -10.13
C TYR A 38 13.75 3.02 -9.35
N THR A 39 14.22 3.64 -8.27
CA THR A 39 13.38 4.50 -7.41
C THR A 39 13.15 5.87 -8.03
N LEU A 40 14.21 6.54 -8.51
CA LEU A 40 14.12 7.92 -8.96
C LEU A 40 13.55 8.07 -10.38
N CYS A 41 13.74 7.06 -11.22
CA CYS A 41 13.15 7.02 -12.56
C CYS A 41 11.73 6.42 -12.57
N ASN A 42 11.26 5.91 -11.42
CA ASN A 42 9.89 5.40 -11.33
C ASN A 42 8.88 6.55 -11.38
N PRO A 43 7.88 6.51 -12.28
CA PRO A 43 6.90 7.59 -12.40
C PRO A 43 6.11 7.84 -11.11
N LEU A 44 5.94 6.82 -10.28
CA LEU A 44 5.25 6.96 -9.00
C LEU A 44 5.95 7.91 -8.01
N ILE A 45 7.21 8.27 -8.25
CA ILE A 45 7.90 9.25 -7.41
C ILE A 45 7.20 10.62 -7.43
N CYS A 46 6.48 10.94 -8.51
CA CYS A 46 5.69 12.15 -8.60
C CYS A 46 4.56 12.21 -7.55
N ILE A 47 4.06 11.05 -7.11
CA ILE A 47 3.07 10.96 -6.04
C ILE A 47 3.63 11.52 -4.72
N SER A 48 4.95 11.46 -4.51
CA SER A 48 5.60 11.95 -3.30
C SER A 48 5.40 13.46 -3.04
N ILE A 49 5.03 14.23 -4.06
CA ILE A 49 4.74 15.67 -3.93
C ILE A 49 3.36 15.91 -3.31
N ILE A 50 2.45 14.95 -3.45
CA ILE A 50 1.08 15.07 -2.99
C ILE A 50 1.03 14.73 -1.49
N PRO A 51 0.43 15.58 -0.63
CA PRO A 51 0.39 15.34 0.82
C PRO A 51 -0.67 14.27 1.18
N TRP A 52 -0.53 13.09 0.61
CA TRP A 52 -1.38 11.94 0.92
C TRP A 52 -0.82 11.10 2.06
N LYS A 53 -1.73 10.56 2.88
CA LYS A 53 -1.39 9.58 3.92
C LYS A 53 -0.66 8.34 3.35
N ASP A 54 -0.92 8.00 2.09
CA ASP A 54 -0.30 6.88 1.37
C ASP A 54 1.20 7.09 1.17
N VAL A 55 1.62 8.31 0.88
CA VAL A 55 3.03 8.67 0.73
C VAL A 55 3.74 8.62 2.07
N THR A 56 3.12 9.17 3.11
CA THR A 56 3.69 9.14 4.46
C THR A 56 3.81 7.70 4.97
N PHE A 57 2.81 6.84 4.68
CA PHE A 57 2.90 5.40 4.94
C PHE A 57 4.06 4.75 4.17
N ALA A 58 4.24 5.06 2.89
CA ALA A 58 5.31 4.49 2.07
C ALA A 58 6.71 4.88 2.59
N ILE A 59 6.88 6.13 3.05
CA ILE A 59 8.12 6.60 3.70
C ILE A 59 8.37 5.81 5.00
N GLY A 60 7.34 5.66 5.83
CA GLY A 60 7.41 4.88 7.06
C GLY A 60 7.76 3.42 6.79
N ALA A 61 7.13 2.79 5.81
CA ALA A 61 7.40 1.42 5.39
C ALA A 61 8.85 1.24 4.90
N LEU A 62 9.37 2.19 4.09
CA LEU A 62 10.76 2.19 3.64
C LEU A 62 11.73 2.24 4.83
N LEU A 63 11.50 3.14 5.78
CA LEU A 63 12.34 3.26 6.98
C LEU A 63 12.28 2.00 7.83
N LEU A 64 11.08 1.46 8.08
CA LEU A 64 10.90 0.25 8.87
C LEU A 64 11.59 -0.96 8.23
N MET A 65 11.48 -1.13 6.92
CA MET A 65 12.18 -2.20 6.21
C MET A 65 13.69 -2.01 6.29
N THR A 66 14.20 -0.78 6.15
CA THR A 66 15.64 -0.48 6.26
C THR A 66 16.17 -0.71 7.69
N PHE A 67 15.41 -0.30 8.71
CA PHE A 67 15.76 -0.55 10.11
C PHE A 67 15.78 -2.04 10.42
N SER A 68 14.82 -2.78 9.89
CA SER A 68 14.74 -4.23 10.03
C SER A 68 15.88 -4.93 9.31
N LEU A 69 16.25 -4.47 8.10
CA LEU A 69 17.47 -4.94 7.40
C LEU A 69 18.72 -4.74 8.26
N ASN A 70 18.93 -3.53 8.79
CA ASN A 70 20.05 -3.24 9.67
C ASN A 70 20.04 -4.12 10.94
N THR A 71 18.85 -4.39 11.48
CA THR A 71 18.69 -5.25 12.66
C THR A 71 19.09 -6.70 12.34
N ILE A 72 18.63 -7.23 11.20
CA ILE A 72 18.92 -8.60 10.75
C ILE A 72 20.42 -8.77 10.46
N GLU A 73 20.98 -7.90 9.64
CA GLU A 73 22.39 -7.99 9.23
C GLU A 73 23.38 -7.79 10.39
N THR A 74 22.97 -7.06 11.43
CA THR A 74 23.76 -6.90 12.65
C THR A 74 23.41 -7.90 13.76
N LYS A 75 22.59 -8.93 13.47
CA LYS A 75 22.12 -9.93 14.45
C LYS A 75 21.50 -9.28 15.71
N GLY A 76 20.71 -8.22 15.51
CA GLY A 76 20.02 -7.49 16.56
C GLY A 76 20.84 -6.40 17.27
N LEU A 77 22.13 -6.19 16.95
CA LEU A 77 22.95 -5.16 17.61
C LEU A 77 22.49 -3.74 17.24
N TRP A 78 21.94 -3.53 16.02
CA TRP A 78 21.47 -2.21 15.61
C TRP A 78 20.34 -1.71 16.49
N ILE A 79 19.35 -2.55 16.78
CA ILE A 79 18.15 -2.16 17.57
C ILE A 79 18.44 -2.08 19.09
N LYS A 80 19.55 -2.63 19.57
CA LYS A 80 19.95 -2.50 20.98
C LYS A 80 20.47 -1.11 21.33
N LYS A 81 20.82 -0.28 20.33
CA LYS A 81 21.23 1.12 20.59
C LYS A 81 19.98 1.93 20.97
N PRO A 82 19.98 2.66 22.12
CA PRO A 82 18.78 3.35 22.62
C PRO A 82 18.12 4.27 21.58
N LEU A 83 18.91 5.07 20.88
CA LEU A 83 18.38 5.98 19.85
C LEU A 83 17.69 5.22 18.71
N ASN A 84 18.31 4.14 18.19
CA ASN A 84 17.73 3.34 17.12
C ASN A 84 16.44 2.66 17.57
N PHE A 85 16.40 2.19 18.82
CA PHE A 85 15.21 1.59 19.42
C PHE A 85 14.04 2.59 19.49
N ILE A 86 14.30 3.80 20.03
CA ILE A 86 13.30 4.86 20.14
C ILE A 86 12.77 5.27 18.76
N VAL A 87 13.70 5.52 17.82
CA VAL A 87 13.32 5.92 16.44
C VAL A 87 12.52 4.80 15.76
N PHE A 88 12.90 3.54 15.94
CA PHE A 88 12.14 2.41 15.39
C PHE A 88 10.70 2.41 15.92
N ILE A 89 10.50 2.53 17.24
CA ILE A 89 9.16 2.51 17.84
C ILE A 89 8.31 3.69 17.35
N ILE A 90 8.88 4.89 17.32
CA ILE A 90 8.17 6.09 16.83
C ILE A 90 7.71 5.87 15.39
N ILE A 91 8.62 5.49 14.49
CA ILE A 91 8.28 5.26 13.08
C ILE A 91 7.30 4.11 12.92
N PHE A 92 7.43 3.02 13.71
CA PHE A 92 6.52 1.88 13.69
C PHE A 92 5.09 2.30 14.06
N VAL A 93 4.94 3.02 15.17
CA VAL A 93 3.63 3.47 15.65
C VAL A 93 3.02 4.50 14.71
N CYS A 94 3.79 5.50 14.26
CA CYS A 94 3.32 6.50 13.30
C CYS A 94 2.87 5.83 11.99
N THR A 95 3.65 4.89 11.45
CA THR A 95 3.29 4.15 10.24
C THR A 95 2.01 3.35 10.42
N THR A 96 1.82 2.73 11.59
CA THR A 96 0.61 1.95 11.90
C THR A 96 -0.64 2.82 12.03
N ILE A 97 -0.50 4.04 12.59
CA ILE A 97 -1.64 4.94 12.85
C ILE A 97 -2.10 5.66 11.58
N ILE A 98 -1.19 5.95 10.67
CA ILE A 98 -1.45 6.79 9.49
C ILE A 98 -2.52 6.20 8.56
N ARG A 99 -2.62 4.87 8.51
CA ARG A 99 -3.62 4.16 7.70
C ARG A 99 -4.27 3.02 8.49
N HIS A 100 -5.57 2.85 8.30
CA HIS A 100 -6.30 1.75 8.96
C HIS A 100 -5.81 0.35 8.51
N ASN A 101 -5.37 0.21 7.26
CA ASN A 101 -4.84 -1.04 6.72
C ASN A 101 -3.31 -1.21 6.92
N ALA A 102 -2.62 -0.25 7.52
CA ALA A 102 -1.17 -0.34 7.77
C ALA A 102 -0.81 -1.54 8.66
N VAL A 103 -1.75 -2.02 9.48
CA VAL A 103 -1.58 -3.23 10.30
C VAL A 103 -1.23 -4.47 9.44
N LEU A 104 -1.70 -4.52 8.18
CA LEU A 104 -1.37 -5.58 7.24
C LEU A 104 0.11 -5.60 6.83
N PHE A 105 0.82 -4.50 7.05
CA PHE A 105 2.26 -4.39 6.88
C PHE A 105 3.01 -4.54 8.21
N THR A 106 2.57 -3.80 9.24
CA THR A 106 3.32 -3.68 10.49
C THR A 106 3.23 -4.93 11.37
N ALA A 107 2.09 -5.63 11.40
CA ALA A 107 1.98 -6.87 12.16
C ALA A 107 2.83 -8.01 11.57
N PRO A 108 2.82 -8.31 10.25
CA PRO A 108 3.76 -9.26 9.66
C PRO A 108 5.22 -8.86 9.82
N LEU A 109 5.54 -7.56 9.84
CA LEU A 109 6.90 -7.10 10.12
C LEU A 109 7.35 -7.46 11.55
N LEU A 110 6.47 -7.33 12.55
CA LEU A 110 6.76 -7.81 13.90
C LEU A 110 7.00 -9.32 13.93
N VAL A 111 6.18 -10.10 13.21
CA VAL A 111 6.40 -11.55 13.10
C VAL A 111 7.77 -11.85 12.48
N ALA A 112 8.14 -11.14 11.43
CA ALA A 112 9.45 -11.29 10.82
C ALA A 112 10.59 -10.98 11.80
N LEU A 113 10.47 -9.93 12.59
CA LEU A 113 11.45 -9.54 13.61
C LEU A 113 11.50 -10.53 14.77
N PHE A 114 10.39 -11.14 15.16
CA PHE A 114 10.35 -12.16 16.21
C PHE A 114 11.33 -13.30 15.93
N PHE A 115 11.49 -13.72 14.69
CA PHE A 115 12.43 -14.78 14.31
C PHE A 115 13.89 -14.32 14.24
N GLN A 116 14.16 -13.00 14.30
CA GLN A 116 15.48 -12.43 14.03
C GLN A 116 16.17 -11.85 15.27
N ILE A 117 15.41 -11.48 16.30
CA ILE A 117 15.94 -10.85 17.53
C ILE A 117 15.60 -11.71 18.75
N PRO A 118 16.40 -11.59 19.85
CA PRO A 118 16.10 -12.28 21.10
C PRO A 118 14.69 -11.94 21.60
N TRP A 119 13.96 -12.94 22.10
CA TRP A 119 12.57 -12.80 22.52
C TRP A 119 12.33 -11.67 23.56
N LYS A 120 13.31 -11.46 24.46
CA LYS A 120 13.25 -10.35 25.45
C LYS A 120 13.23 -8.99 24.77
N SER A 121 14.12 -8.79 23.78
CA SER A 121 14.17 -7.55 23.00
C SER A 121 12.90 -7.36 22.16
N PHE A 122 12.36 -8.44 21.61
CA PHE A 122 11.10 -8.44 20.87
C PHE A 122 9.94 -8.05 21.79
N LEU A 123 9.85 -8.62 23.00
CA LEU A 123 8.80 -8.29 23.96
C LEU A 123 8.84 -6.82 24.37
N VAL A 124 10.02 -6.29 24.68
CA VAL A 124 10.19 -4.88 25.02
C VAL A 124 9.79 -3.99 23.85
N LEU A 125 10.21 -4.33 22.62
CA LEU A 125 9.83 -3.59 21.41
C LEU A 125 8.31 -3.53 21.22
N THR A 126 7.66 -4.69 21.31
CA THR A 126 6.22 -4.81 21.11
C THR A 126 5.43 -4.08 22.19
N LEU A 127 5.78 -4.27 23.47
CA LEU A 127 5.11 -3.59 24.59
C LEU A 127 5.30 -2.08 24.52
N SER A 128 6.50 -1.59 24.21
CA SER A 128 6.74 -0.15 24.05
C SER A 128 5.93 0.42 22.88
N GLY A 129 5.82 -0.32 21.77
CA GLY A 129 4.97 0.05 20.65
C GLY A 129 3.49 0.13 21.02
N ILE A 130 2.98 -0.86 21.76
CA ILE A 130 1.58 -0.87 22.25
C ILE A 130 1.33 0.32 23.16
N VAL A 131 2.21 0.56 24.14
CA VAL A 131 2.07 1.69 25.08
C VAL A 131 2.02 3.02 24.31
N LEU A 132 2.94 3.24 23.37
CA LEU A 132 2.94 4.47 22.58
C LEU A 132 1.69 4.57 21.68
N PHE A 133 1.27 3.48 21.06
CA PHE A 133 0.04 3.45 20.25
C PHE A 133 -1.19 3.83 21.07
N VAL A 134 -1.35 3.24 22.25
CA VAL A 134 -2.46 3.54 23.18
C VAL A 134 -2.38 4.98 23.65
N ALA A 135 -1.19 5.49 24.00
CA ALA A 135 -1.00 6.87 24.43
C ALA A 135 -1.39 7.88 23.34
N ILE A 136 -1.11 7.58 22.07
CA ILE A 136 -1.50 8.45 20.95
C ILE A 136 -3.00 8.33 20.66
N LYS A 137 -3.51 7.10 20.47
CA LYS A 137 -4.92 6.88 20.06
C LYS A 137 -5.93 7.20 21.17
N GLY A 138 -5.55 7.10 22.43
CA GLY A 138 -6.38 7.46 23.58
C GLY A 138 -6.16 8.92 23.99
N PRO A 139 -5.28 9.20 24.97
CA PRO A 139 -5.16 10.54 25.57
C PRO A 139 -4.86 11.64 24.56
N LEU A 140 -3.92 11.43 23.61
CA LEU A 140 -3.53 12.49 22.67
C LEU A 140 -4.65 12.82 21.70
N TYR A 141 -5.34 11.82 21.14
CA TYR A 141 -6.48 12.05 20.23
C TYR A 141 -7.65 12.71 20.96
N SER A 142 -7.90 12.32 22.22
CA SER A 142 -8.90 12.99 23.05
C SER A 142 -8.53 14.45 23.35
N TYR A 143 -7.25 14.72 23.66
CA TYR A 143 -6.77 16.08 23.92
C TYR A 143 -6.83 16.99 22.68
N LEU A 144 -6.60 16.42 21.49
CA LEU A 144 -6.64 17.16 20.22
C LEU A 144 -8.04 17.19 19.59
N ASP A 145 -9.05 16.64 20.27
CA ASP A 145 -10.43 16.54 19.80
C ASP A 145 -10.52 15.98 18.36
N VAL A 146 -9.80 14.87 18.13
CA VAL A 146 -9.75 14.24 16.81
C VAL A 146 -11.09 13.59 16.50
N GLU A 147 -11.79 14.15 15.53
CA GLU A 147 -13.07 13.64 15.04
C GLU A 147 -12.91 12.25 14.38
N LYS A 148 -13.94 11.43 14.53
CA LYS A 148 -14.03 10.17 13.80
C LYS A 148 -14.48 10.47 12.37
N PRO A 149 -13.90 9.82 11.35
CA PRO A 149 -14.34 10.03 9.97
C PRO A 149 -15.79 9.59 9.81
N ASP A 150 -16.57 10.42 9.10
CA ASP A 150 -17.90 10.07 8.64
C ASP A 150 -17.85 8.83 7.73
N HIS A 151 -18.97 8.08 7.70
CA HIS A 151 -19.11 6.88 6.85
C HIS A 151 -17.96 5.85 6.95
N ARG A 152 -17.35 5.73 8.13
CA ARG A 152 -16.24 4.79 8.36
C ARG A 152 -16.59 3.34 7.97
N GLN A 153 -17.84 2.94 8.12
CA GLN A 153 -18.30 1.59 7.78
C GLN A 153 -18.19 1.32 6.29
N VAL A 154 -18.44 2.30 5.45
CA VAL A 154 -18.35 2.17 3.97
C VAL A 154 -16.94 1.75 3.53
N GLU A 155 -15.91 2.40 4.11
CA GLU A 155 -14.52 2.10 3.77
C GLU A 155 -14.08 0.70 4.25
N THR A 156 -14.69 0.16 5.30
CA THR A 156 -14.38 -1.18 5.81
C THR A 156 -15.18 -2.27 5.10
N LEU A 157 -16.22 -1.92 4.38
CA LEU A 157 -17.13 -2.83 3.68
C LEU A 157 -16.86 -2.89 2.16
N GLY A 158 -15.73 -2.41 1.69
CA GLY A 158 -15.38 -2.41 0.26
C GLY A 158 -15.57 -3.76 -0.41
N LEU A 159 -14.98 -4.81 0.15
CA LEU A 159 -15.12 -6.19 -0.35
C LEU A 159 -16.57 -6.70 -0.30
N PRO A 160 -17.32 -6.60 0.81
CA PRO A 160 -18.73 -6.92 0.85
C PRO A 160 -19.55 -6.22 -0.24
N MET A 161 -19.37 -4.91 -0.40
CA MET A 161 -20.09 -4.12 -1.42
C MET A 161 -19.75 -4.57 -2.84
N THR A 162 -18.50 -4.88 -3.10
CA THR A 162 -18.04 -5.40 -4.40
C THR A 162 -18.67 -6.75 -4.72
N ILE A 163 -18.80 -7.65 -3.73
CA ILE A 163 -19.42 -8.97 -3.90
C ILE A 163 -20.93 -8.84 -4.11
N ILE A 164 -21.62 -8.03 -3.28
CA ILE A 164 -23.06 -7.79 -3.44
C ILE A 164 -23.34 -7.19 -4.81
N GLY A 165 -22.56 -6.19 -5.22
CA GLY A 165 -22.71 -5.58 -6.54
C GLY A 165 -22.55 -6.59 -7.69
N ALA A 166 -21.59 -7.49 -7.60
CA ALA A 166 -21.41 -8.56 -8.58
C ALA A 166 -22.62 -9.50 -8.64
N ALA A 167 -23.17 -9.87 -7.49
CA ALA A 167 -24.32 -10.76 -7.43
C ALA A 167 -25.61 -10.09 -7.95
N VAL A 168 -25.85 -8.84 -7.57
CA VAL A 168 -27.02 -8.05 -8.00
C VAL A 168 -27.02 -7.79 -9.51
N THR A 169 -25.85 -7.58 -10.11
CA THR A 169 -25.72 -7.35 -11.56
C THR A 169 -25.57 -8.64 -12.36
N GLY A 170 -25.21 -9.75 -11.72
CA GLY A 170 -25.05 -11.06 -12.36
C GLY A 170 -26.38 -11.76 -12.60
N GLN A 171 -26.97 -12.31 -11.55
CA GLN A 171 -28.23 -13.07 -11.60
C GLN A 171 -29.15 -12.66 -10.43
N PRO A 172 -29.78 -11.48 -10.50
CA PRO A 172 -30.61 -10.95 -9.40
C PRO A 172 -31.73 -11.90 -8.98
N ASP A 173 -32.30 -12.67 -9.91
CA ASP A 173 -33.38 -13.62 -9.63
C ASP A 173 -33.00 -14.79 -8.70
N GLN A 174 -31.70 -14.99 -8.47
CA GLN A 174 -31.18 -16.01 -7.55
C GLN A 174 -30.90 -15.45 -6.13
N LEU A 175 -31.16 -14.18 -5.90
CA LEU A 175 -30.91 -13.54 -4.63
C LEU A 175 -32.17 -13.49 -3.77
N ASP A 176 -31.96 -13.51 -2.46
CA ASP A 176 -33.01 -13.29 -1.49
C ASP A 176 -33.56 -11.86 -1.60
N GLU A 177 -34.85 -11.72 -1.35
CA GLU A 177 -35.57 -10.44 -1.50
C GLU A 177 -34.97 -9.32 -0.64
N ASP A 178 -34.51 -9.63 0.58
CA ASP A 178 -33.89 -8.65 1.48
C ASP A 178 -32.49 -8.17 1.00
N VAL A 179 -31.77 -8.98 0.22
CA VAL A 179 -30.52 -8.58 -0.43
C VAL A 179 -30.80 -7.59 -1.56
N LEU A 180 -31.84 -7.86 -2.36
CA LEU A 180 -32.26 -6.97 -3.43
C LEU A 180 -32.82 -5.67 -2.87
N GLU A 181 -33.61 -5.73 -1.80
CA GLU A 181 -34.14 -4.54 -1.10
C GLU A 181 -32.98 -3.67 -0.60
N PHE A 182 -31.98 -4.26 0.07
CA PHE A 182 -30.80 -3.53 0.49
C PHE A 182 -30.08 -2.87 -0.69
N ALA A 183 -29.84 -3.62 -1.76
CA ALA A 183 -29.11 -3.11 -2.91
C ALA A 183 -29.86 -1.98 -3.62
N TYR A 184 -31.19 -2.11 -3.77
CA TYR A 184 -31.98 -1.11 -4.47
C TYR A 184 -32.32 0.11 -3.59
N ASN A 185 -32.27 -0.01 -2.28
CA ASN A 185 -32.28 1.13 -1.37
C ASN A 185 -30.96 1.89 -1.41
N LEU A 186 -29.84 1.19 -1.58
CA LEU A 186 -28.52 1.80 -1.70
C LEU A 186 -28.34 2.58 -3.00
N ALA A 187 -28.81 2.02 -4.13
CA ALA A 187 -28.85 2.70 -5.42
C ALA A 187 -29.94 2.09 -6.31
N PRO A 188 -30.62 2.89 -7.16
CA PRO A 188 -31.63 2.38 -8.09
C PRO A 188 -31.12 1.27 -8.99
N LYS A 189 -31.98 0.33 -9.37
CA LYS A 189 -31.62 -0.83 -10.22
C LYS A 189 -30.85 -0.44 -11.49
N ASN A 190 -31.27 0.61 -12.17
CA ASN A 190 -30.62 1.10 -13.38
C ASN A 190 -29.19 1.62 -13.13
N VAL A 191 -28.90 2.12 -11.93
CA VAL A 191 -27.50 2.53 -11.55
C VAL A 191 -26.61 1.31 -11.47
N TRP A 192 -27.08 0.22 -10.85
CA TRP A 192 -26.33 -1.04 -10.80
C TRP A 192 -26.08 -1.60 -12.21
N GLU A 193 -27.11 -1.65 -13.05
CA GLU A 193 -27.03 -2.23 -14.39
C GLU A 193 -26.12 -1.43 -15.35
N GLN A 194 -26.09 -0.10 -15.22
CA GLN A 194 -25.42 0.78 -16.18
C GLN A 194 -24.03 1.24 -15.73
N ASN A 195 -23.79 1.33 -14.42
CA ASN A 195 -22.60 1.99 -13.89
C ASN A 195 -21.70 1.05 -13.08
N TYR A 196 -22.24 -0.09 -12.57
CA TYR A 196 -21.40 -1.00 -11.79
C TYR A 196 -20.39 -1.72 -12.69
N VAL A 197 -19.13 -1.66 -12.28
CA VAL A 197 -18.03 -2.39 -12.91
C VAL A 197 -17.63 -3.57 -12.00
N LEU A 198 -17.56 -4.76 -12.57
CA LEU A 198 -17.25 -5.98 -11.83
C LEU A 198 -15.91 -5.83 -11.08
N GLY A 199 -15.95 -6.05 -9.77
CA GLY A 199 -14.79 -5.92 -8.91
C GLY A 199 -14.49 -4.48 -8.44
N ASN A 200 -15.35 -3.51 -8.78
CA ASN A 200 -15.11 -2.10 -8.47
C ASN A 200 -16.37 -1.39 -7.98
N PHE A 201 -16.58 -1.35 -6.66
CA PHE A 201 -17.69 -0.62 -6.06
C PHE A 201 -17.55 0.90 -6.19
N ASN A 202 -16.33 1.44 -6.34
CA ASN A 202 -16.13 2.88 -6.54
C ASN A 202 -16.85 3.40 -7.80
N SER A 203 -17.08 2.55 -8.79
CA SER A 203 -17.78 2.93 -10.03
C SER A 203 -19.19 3.49 -9.80
N ILE A 204 -19.84 3.09 -8.70
CA ILE A 204 -21.17 3.56 -8.32
C ILE A 204 -21.24 4.25 -6.96
N LYS A 205 -20.17 4.22 -6.17
CA LYS A 205 -20.16 4.69 -4.79
C LYS A 205 -20.68 6.13 -4.62
N SER A 206 -20.35 7.02 -5.55
CA SER A 206 -20.85 8.41 -5.55
C SER A 206 -22.32 8.56 -5.92
N LEU A 207 -22.94 7.52 -6.43
CA LEU A 207 -24.36 7.47 -6.83
C LEU A 207 -25.22 6.75 -5.78
N CYS A 208 -24.59 6.25 -4.71
CA CYS A 208 -25.23 5.49 -3.65
C CYS A 208 -25.67 6.38 -2.48
N ASP A 209 -26.77 6.02 -1.85
CA ASP A 209 -27.13 6.52 -0.53
C ASP A 209 -26.37 5.74 0.56
N LEU A 210 -25.24 6.31 1.00
CA LEU A 210 -24.34 5.65 1.94
C LEU A 210 -24.92 5.50 3.36
N GLU A 211 -26.00 6.25 3.70
CA GLU A 211 -26.69 6.11 4.99
C GLU A 211 -27.35 4.73 5.12
N VAL A 212 -27.78 4.15 4.02
CA VAL A 212 -28.34 2.79 3.97
C VAL A 212 -27.35 1.75 4.53
N ILE A 213 -26.06 1.90 4.25
CA ILE A 213 -25.01 1.02 4.78
C ILE A 213 -24.95 1.09 6.32
N GLU A 214 -25.10 2.29 6.86
CA GLU A 214 -25.08 2.50 8.31
C GLU A 214 -26.35 1.98 8.98
N GLN A 215 -27.51 2.14 8.34
CA GLN A 215 -28.80 1.64 8.83
C GLN A 215 -28.83 0.11 8.93
N TYR A 216 -28.32 -0.59 7.91
CA TYR A 216 -28.28 -2.05 7.91
C TYR A 216 -27.20 -2.62 8.84
N GLY A 217 -26.09 -1.90 9.00
CA GLY A 217 -24.99 -2.24 9.86
C GLY A 217 -24.11 -3.39 9.34
N THR A 218 -22.87 -3.38 9.78
CA THR A 218 -21.80 -4.30 9.30
C THR A 218 -22.18 -5.77 9.36
N LYS A 219 -22.80 -6.22 10.46
CA LYS A 219 -23.11 -7.65 10.65
C LYS A 219 -24.10 -8.15 9.59
N ARG A 220 -25.19 -7.42 9.35
CA ARG A 220 -26.23 -7.82 8.39
C ARG A 220 -25.68 -7.80 6.96
N ILE A 221 -24.85 -6.83 6.61
CA ILE A 221 -24.21 -6.75 5.30
C ILE A 221 -23.25 -7.94 5.07
N LEU A 222 -22.49 -8.34 6.08
CA LEU A 222 -21.64 -9.54 5.97
C LEU A 222 -22.46 -10.84 5.80
N GLU A 223 -23.58 -10.95 6.50
CA GLU A 223 -24.52 -12.08 6.33
C GLU A 223 -25.11 -12.12 4.90
N MET A 224 -25.51 -10.99 4.36
CA MET A 224 -25.96 -10.87 2.96
C MET A 224 -24.87 -11.22 1.96
N THR A 225 -23.64 -10.74 2.19
CA THR A 225 -22.47 -11.08 1.38
C THR A 225 -22.24 -12.58 1.33
N MET A 226 -22.32 -13.25 2.47
CA MET A 226 -22.15 -14.73 2.54
C MET A 226 -23.27 -15.47 1.80
N ARG A 227 -24.49 -14.94 1.78
CA ARG A 227 -25.59 -15.50 0.99
C ARG A 227 -25.37 -15.30 -0.51
N CYS A 228 -24.89 -14.11 -0.94
CA CYS A 228 -24.50 -13.88 -2.33
C CYS A 228 -23.42 -14.87 -2.80
N ILE A 229 -22.40 -15.12 -1.96
CA ILE A 229 -21.36 -16.10 -2.29
C ILE A 229 -21.92 -17.52 -2.42
N LYS A 230 -22.88 -17.90 -1.58
CA LYS A 230 -23.51 -19.23 -1.63
C LYS A 230 -24.42 -19.40 -2.85
N SER A 231 -25.19 -18.39 -3.21
CA SER A 231 -26.13 -18.45 -4.35
C SER A 231 -25.40 -18.30 -5.70
N GLN A 232 -24.37 -17.46 -5.77
CA GLN A 232 -23.68 -17.14 -7.03
C GLN A 232 -22.15 -17.18 -6.86
N PRO A 233 -21.54 -18.35 -6.53
CA PRO A 233 -20.12 -18.44 -6.22
C PRO A 233 -19.20 -18.01 -7.38
N GLU A 234 -19.58 -18.32 -8.61
CA GLU A 234 -18.75 -18.04 -9.79
C GLU A 234 -18.57 -16.54 -10.01
N ILE A 235 -19.64 -15.75 -10.00
CA ILE A 235 -19.55 -14.32 -10.20
C ILE A 235 -18.85 -13.62 -9.04
N CYS A 236 -19.08 -14.09 -7.80
CA CYS A 236 -18.39 -13.57 -6.63
C CYS A 236 -16.88 -13.83 -6.68
N ILE A 237 -16.45 -15.02 -7.11
CA ILE A 237 -15.01 -15.33 -7.31
C ILE A 237 -14.43 -14.46 -8.44
N LYS A 238 -15.12 -14.31 -9.55
CA LYS A 238 -14.69 -13.39 -10.63
C LYS A 238 -14.54 -11.95 -10.13
N SER A 239 -15.46 -11.50 -9.30
CA SER A 239 -15.39 -10.17 -8.67
C SER A 239 -14.17 -10.04 -7.78
N LEU A 240 -13.87 -11.03 -6.93
CA LEU A 240 -12.67 -11.06 -6.09
C LEU A 240 -11.39 -11.00 -6.92
N ILE A 241 -11.31 -11.79 -7.99
CA ILE A 241 -10.18 -11.80 -8.92
C ILE A 241 -10.00 -10.39 -9.51
N LYS A 242 -11.09 -9.77 -9.96
CA LYS A 242 -11.03 -8.40 -10.52
C LYS A 242 -10.62 -7.35 -9.48
N THR A 243 -11.14 -7.42 -8.26
CA THR A 243 -10.77 -6.49 -7.18
C THR A 243 -9.27 -6.56 -6.85
N THR A 244 -8.68 -7.75 -6.88
CA THR A 244 -7.26 -7.95 -6.55
C THR A 244 -6.32 -7.89 -7.77
N GLU A 245 -6.86 -7.66 -8.96
CA GLU A 245 -6.13 -7.69 -10.24
C GLU A 245 -4.85 -6.85 -10.23
N ALA A 246 -4.87 -5.66 -9.64
CA ALA A 246 -3.73 -4.76 -9.58
C ALA A 246 -2.47 -5.38 -8.94
N VAL A 247 -2.62 -6.42 -8.09
CA VAL A 247 -1.50 -7.01 -7.34
C VAL A 247 -0.72 -8.05 -8.14
N TYR A 248 -1.36 -8.70 -9.11
CA TYR A 248 -0.74 -9.80 -9.87
C TYR A 248 -0.76 -9.61 -11.39
N THR A 249 -1.43 -8.58 -11.91
CA THR A 249 -1.47 -8.32 -13.35
C THR A 249 -0.14 -7.77 -13.86
N VAL A 250 0.27 -8.27 -15.00
CA VAL A 250 1.51 -7.86 -15.69
C VAL A 250 1.25 -7.09 -17.00
N THR A 251 -0.01 -6.90 -17.40
CA THR A 251 -0.37 -6.39 -18.72
C THR A 251 -1.18 -5.11 -18.72
N ASP A 252 -1.79 -4.74 -17.60
CA ASP A 252 -2.63 -3.54 -17.52
C ASP A 252 -2.20 -2.69 -16.31
N PRO A 253 -1.26 -1.76 -16.51
CA PRO A 253 -0.89 -0.84 -15.46
C PRO A 253 -2.05 0.13 -15.26
N HIS A 254 -2.73 0.05 -14.11
CA HIS A 254 -3.61 1.12 -13.65
C HIS A 254 -2.76 2.38 -13.50
N TYR A 255 -2.89 3.24 -14.49
CA TYR A 255 -1.97 4.33 -14.76
C TYR A 255 -2.35 5.59 -13.95
N VAL A 256 -1.37 6.20 -13.31
CA VAL A 256 -1.50 7.55 -12.76
C VAL A 256 -1.16 8.56 -13.85
N GLY A 257 -2.18 9.15 -14.46
CA GLY A 257 -1.99 10.30 -15.33
C GLY A 257 -1.44 11.47 -14.53
N VAL A 258 -0.33 12.05 -14.98
CA VAL A 258 0.06 13.40 -14.52
C VAL A 258 -0.66 14.38 -15.42
N GLU A 259 -1.81 14.88 -14.97
CA GLU A 259 -2.52 15.93 -15.68
C GLU A 259 -1.89 17.29 -15.39
N PRO A 260 -1.48 18.05 -16.42
CA PRO A 260 -0.89 19.37 -16.22
C PRO A 260 -1.93 20.48 -16.06
N ALA A 261 -3.22 20.14 -15.98
CA ALA A 261 -4.30 21.11 -15.90
C ALA A 261 -4.69 21.37 -14.44
N ILE A 262 -4.67 22.63 -14.04
CA ILE A 262 -5.33 23.08 -12.81
C ILE A 262 -6.69 23.59 -13.26
N GLY A 263 -7.75 22.88 -12.85
CA GLY A 263 -9.12 23.32 -13.10
C GLY A 263 -9.48 24.60 -12.35
N ASP A 264 -10.59 25.22 -12.73
CA ASP A 264 -11.11 26.41 -12.04
C ASP A 264 -11.27 26.12 -10.55
N ASN A 265 -10.76 27.01 -9.72
CA ASN A 265 -10.79 26.86 -8.28
C ASN A 265 -10.96 28.19 -7.56
N SER A 266 -11.55 28.17 -6.37
CA SER A 266 -11.79 29.34 -5.54
C SER A 266 -10.55 29.92 -4.88
N TYR A 267 -9.38 29.26 -5.03
CA TYR A 267 -8.12 29.65 -4.37
C TYR A 267 -7.23 30.51 -5.26
N GLY A 268 -7.64 30.83 -6.50
CA GLY A 268 -6.81 31.56 -7.45
C GLY A 268 -5.52 30.85 -7.86
N ILE A 269 -5.50 29.53 -7.77
CA ILE A 269 -4.34 28.73 -8.19
C ILE A 269 -4.40 28.54 -9.69
N GLU A 270 -3.44 29.12 -10.41
CA GLU A 270 -3.30 28.99 -11.85
C GLU A 270 -2.04 28.23 -12.23
N MET A 271 -2.10 27.56 -13.38
CA MET A 271 -0.91 26.92 -13.94
C MET A 271 0.09 27.98 -14.41
N ASN A 272 1.28 27.97 -13.81
CA ASN A 272 2.34 28.92 -14.20
C ASN A 272 2.76 28.67 -15.66
N LYS A 273 2.60 29.68 -16.52
CA LYS A 273 3.03 29.65 -17.93
C LYS A 273 4.55 29.73 -18.00
N ARG A 274 5.20 28.57 -17.86
CA ARG A 274 6.66 28.49 -17.88
C ARG A 274 7.23 28.55 -19.30
N GLY A 275 8.51 28.94 -19.42
CA GLY A 275 9.20 29.10 -20.70
C GLY A 275 9.24 27.87 -21.59
N ALA A 276 9.54 28.03 -22.87
CA ALA A 276 9.48 26.96 -23.88
C ALA A 276 10.32 25.72 -23.54
N ILE A 277 11.52 25.92 -22.97
CA ILE A 277 12.41 24.81 -22.56
C ILE A 277 11.75 23.96 -21.47
N PHE A 278 11.13 24.59 -20.48
CA PHE A 278 10.44 23.82 -19.43
C PHE A 278 9.27 23.03 -19.99
N ARG A 279 8.47 23.62 -20.90
CA ARG A 279 7.36 22.90 -21.55
C ARG A 279 7.86 21.70 -22.36
N LEU A 280 8.97 21.84 -23.07
CA LEU A 280 9.58 20.73 -23.82
C LEU A 280 10.03 19.61 -22.87
N LEU A 281 10.77 19.94 -21.82
CA LEU A 281 11.24 18.97 -20.81
C LEU A 281 10.07 18.30 -20.09
N PHE A 282 9.05 19.06 -19.73
CA PHE A 282 7.86 18.54 -19.10
C PHE A 282 7.05 17.61 -20.02
N THR A 283 6.94 17.97 -21.32
CA THR A 283 6.27 17.13 -22.32
C THR A 283 7.05 15.83 -22.54
N ALA A 284 8.36 15.88 -22.65
CA ALA A 284 9.21 14.70 -22.78
C ALA A 284 9.12 13.79 -21.53
N TYR A 285 9.16 14.38 -20.35
CA TYR A 285 8.99 13.68 -19.08
C TYR A 285 7.60 13.05 -18.97
N ARG A 286 6.54 13.79 -19.34
CA ARG A 286 5.17 13.27 -19.38
C ARG A 286 5.06 12.10 -20.35
N TYR A 287 5.60 12.23 -21.57
CA TYR A 287 5.62 11.13 -22.52
C TYR A 287 6.34 9.90 -21.98
N PHE A 288 7.49 10.09 -21.34
CA PHE A 288 8.21 8.99 -20.70
C PHE A 288 7.36 8.31 -19.63
N ILE A 289 6.75 9.09 -18.73
CA ILE A 289 5.92 8.56 -17.64
C ILE A 289 4.68 7.84 -18.18
N THR A 290 4.03 8.41 -19.22
CA THR A 290 2.75 7.86 -19.70
C THR A 290 2.90 6.65 -20.59
N ILE A 291 3.96 6.59 -21.39
CA ILE A 291 4.09 5.58 -22.44
C ILE A 291 5.19 4.56 -22.12
N VAL A 292 6.35 5.02 -21.66
CA VAL A 292 7.51 4.14 -21.50
C VAL A 292 7.57 3.51 -20.10
N ALA A 293 7.44 4.35 -19.10
CA ALA A 293 7.64 3.91 -17.71
C ALA A 293 6.58 2.95 -17.17
N PRO A 294 5.28 3.00 -17.57
CA PRO A 294 4.31 2.01 -17.14
C PRO A 294 4.74 0.59 -17.48
N HIS A 295 5.26 0.38 -18.67
CA HIS A 295 5.73 -0.94 -19.11
C HIS A 295 7.02 -1.41 -18.42
N LEU A 296 7.78 -0.52 -17.79
CA LEU A 296 9.03 -0.85 -17.12
C LEU A 296 8.92 -0.94 -15.59
N PHE A 297 8.03 -0.14 -14.96
CA PHE A 297 8.10 0.11 -13.52
C PHE A 297 6.81 -0.10 -12.75
N LEU A 298 5.64 -0.19 -13.40
CA LEU A 298 4.34 -0.15 -12.73
C LEU A 298 3.69 -1.51 -12.48
N PHE A 299 4.37 -2.60 -12.82
CA PHE A 299 3.81 -3.93 -12.62
C PHE A 299 4.09 -4.43 -11.20
N TYR A 300 3.18 -4.16 -10.27
CA TYR A 300 3.31 -4.66 -8.88
C TYR A 300 3.37 -6.18 -8.83
N GLY A 301 2.64 -6.84 -9.72
CA GLY A 301 2.69 -8.29 -9.88
C GLY A 301 4.06 -8.79 -10.31
N VAL A 302 4.72 -8.12 -11.27
CA VAL A 302 6.10 -8.47 -11.69
C VAL A 302 7.07 -8.25 -10.54
N VAL A 303 6.95 -7.13 -9.83
CA VAL A 303 7.83 -6.82 -8.69
C VAL A 303 7.67 -7.86 -7.58
N ALA A 304 6.44 -8.25 -7.26
CA ALA A 304 6.16 -9.32 -6.31
C ALA A 304 6.70 -10.67 -6.80
N LEU A 305 6.53 -10.98 -8.09
CA LEU A 305 7.06 -12.18 -8.74
C LEU A 305 8.58 -12.23 -8.67
N VAL A 306 9.28 -11.12 -8.94
CA VAL A 306 10.75 -11.04 -8.83
C VAL A 306 11.22 -11.38 -7.43
N VAL A 307 10.55 -10.86 -6.40
CA VAL A 307 10.86 -11.20 -4.99
C VAL A 307 10.62 -12.69 -4.76
N MET A 308 9.48 -13.23 -5.19
CA MET A 308 9.15 -14.65 -5.00
C MET A 308 10.15 -15.57 -5.74
N VAL A 309 10.48 -15.27 -6.99
CA VAL A 309 11.46 -16.04 -7.77
C VAL A 309 12.85 -15.97 -7.11
N SER A 310 13.24 -14.80 -6.60
CA SER A 310 14.51 -14.63 -5.88
C SER A 310 14.57 -15.50 -4.61
N ILE A 311 13.44 -15.60 -3.88
CA ILE A 311 13.31 -16.49 -2.72
C ILE A 311 13.45 -17.96 -3.15
N LEU A 312 12.67 -18.38 -4.15
CA LEU A 312 12.64 -19.76 -4.63
C LEU A 312 14.00 -20.19 -5.20
N ALA A 313 14.66 -19.33 -5.98
CA ALA A 313 15.99 -19.60 -6.52
C ALA A 313 17.01 -19.83 -5.41
N LYS A 314 16.97 -19.05 -4.35
CA LYS A 314 17.83 -19.23 -3.18
C LYS A 314 17.53 -20.51 -2.40
N CYS A 315 16.26 -20.87 -2.28
CA CYS A 315 15.84 -22.15 -1.65
C CYS A 315 16.39 -23.35 -2.44
N ASN A 316 16.23 -23.38 -3.76
CA ASN A 316 16.68 -24.49 -4.61
C ASN A 316 18.21 -24.65 -4.67
N LEU A 317 18.95 -23.55 -4.59
CA LEU A 317 20.41 -23.57 -4.63
C LEU A 317 21.05 -24.02 -3.30
N GLY A 318 20.24 -24.44 -2.30
CA GLY A 318 20.77 -24.84 -0.99
C GLY A 318 21.43 -23.70 -0.20
N VAL A 319 21.34 -22.48 -0.70
CA VAL A 319 21.99 -21.29 -0.13
C VAL A 319 21.17 -20.73 1.06
N PHE A 320 19.94 -21.21 1.24
CA PHE A 320 19.07 -20.80 2.34
C PHE A 320 19.40 -21.57 3.63
N HIS A 321 20.50 -21.21 4.25
CA HIS A 321 20.78 -21.67 5.63
C HIS A 321 19.90 -20.95 6.67
N ASP A 322 19.25 -19.85 6.29
CA ASP A 322 18.42 -19.06 7.19
C ASP A 322 17.04 -18.79 6.58
N TRP A 323 16.15 -19.82 6.66
CA TRP A 323 14.75 -19.73 6.22
C TRP A 323 13.97 -18.59 6.89
N LYS A 324 14.43 -18.13 8.07
CA LYS A 324 13.82 -17.03 8.82
C LYS A 324 13.84 -15.72 8.05
N LYS A 325 14.80 -15.54 7.15
CA LYS A 325 14.88 -14.34 6.29
C LYS A 325 13.72 -14.23 5.31
N ILE A 326 13.07 -15.35 4.95
CA ILE A 326 11.90 -15.36 4.07
C ILE A 326 10.77 -14.53 4.66
N PHE A 327 10.58 -14.58 5.98
CA PHE A 327 9.55 -13.81 6.67
C PHE A 327 9.67 -12.30 6.44
N PHE A 328 10.84 -11.82 6.04
CA PHE A 328 11.06 -10.42 5.74
C PHE A 328 10.31 -9.93 4.49
N ALA A 329 9.94 -10.84 3.59
CA ALA A 329 9.11 -10.51 2.43
C ALA A 329 7.60 -10.57 2.74
N VAL A 330 7.19 -11.20 3.86
CA VAL A 330 5.77 -11.36 4.21
C VAL A 330 5.01 -10.03 4.33
N PRO A 331 5.56 -8.94 4.91
CA PRO A 331 4.90 -7.64 4.95
C PRO A 331 4.48 -7.11 3.57
N LEU A 332 5.31 -7.33 2.54
CA LEU A 332 5.01 -6.93 1.16
C LEU A 332 3.75 -7.64 0.65
N PHE A 333 3.73 -8.96 0.74
CA PHE A 333 2.60 -9.75 0.23
C PHE A 333 1.34 -9.54 1.05
N SER A 334 1.46 -9.53 2.38
CA SER A 334 0.32 -9.32 3.28
C SER A 334 -0.35 -7.97 3.05
N TYR A 335 0.44 -6.90 2.89
CA TYR A 335 -0.13 -5.59 2.62
C TYR A 335 -0.72 -5.50 1.21
N ASN A 336 -0.04 -5.99 0.18
CA ASN A 336 -0.54 -5.91 -1.19
C ASN A 336 -1.86 -6.66 -1.34
N PHE A 337 -1.91 -7.94 -0.98
CA PHE A 337 -3.14 -8.72 -1.10
C PHE A 337 -4.23 -8.25 -0.14
N GLY A 338 -3.87 -8.01 1.13
CA GLY A 338 -4.83 -7.56 2.12
C GLY A 338 -5.41 -6.18 1.80
N SER A 339 -4.59 -5.24 1.31
CA SER A 339 -5.08 -3.93 0.89
C SER A 339 -5.97 -4.03 -0.36
N ALA A 340 -5.60 -4.84 -1.35
CA ALA A 340 -6.42 -5.04 -2.54
C ALA A 340 -7.81 -5.59 -2.19
N LEU A 341 -7.91 -6.48 -1.21
CA LEU A 341 -9.18 -6.99 -0.71
C LEU A 341 -10.00 -5.96 0.07
N LEU A 342 -9.35 -4.95 0.67
CA LEU A 342 -10.04 -3.91 1.44
C LEU A 342 -10.41 -2.69 0.59
N LEU A 343 -9.91 -2.59 -0.65
CA LEU A 343 -10.26 -1.50 -1.55
C LEU A 343 -11.71 -1.63 -2.02
N THR A 344 -12.40 -0.50 -2.15
CA THR A 344 -13.71 -0.42 -2.78
C THR A 344 -13.62 -0.48 -4.31
N GLY A 345 -12.42 -0.35 -4.86
CA GLY A 345 -12.08 -0.44 -6.27
C GLY A 345 -10.59 -0.25 -6.48
N ASN A 346 -10.08 -0.63 -7.65
CA ASN A 346 -8.66 -0.60 -7.98
C ASN A 346 -8.23 0.64 -8.79
N ASP A 347 -9.13 1.62 -9.00
CA ASP A 347 -8.85 2.84 -9.79
C ASP A 347 -7.67 3.65 -9.23
N ASP A 348 -7.52 3.65 -7.90
CA ASP A 348 -6.46 4.36 -7.17
C ASP A 348 -5.26 3.47 -6.81
N SER A 349 -5.16 2.28 -7.39
CA SER A 349 -4.15 1.27 -7.03
C SER A 349 -2.71 1.79 -6.97
N PRO A 350 -2.24 2.68 -7.89
CA PRO A 350 -0.87 3.17 -7.85
C PRO A 350 -0.52 3.88 -6.54
N ARG A 351 -1.41 4.68 -5.96
CA ARG A 351 -1.13 5.36 -4.69
C ARG A 351 -1.05 4.39 -3.51
N PHE A 352 -1.87 3.33 -3.52
CA PHE A 352 -1.89 2.35 -2.44
C PHE A 352 -0.66 1.45 -2.45
N PHE A 353 -0.13 1.14 -3.63
CA PHE A 353 1.00 0.23 -3.80
C PHE A 353 2.34 0.93 -4.04
N TYR A 354 2.38 2.27 -3.97
CA TYR A 354 3.61 3.05 -4.12
C TYR A 354 4.75 2.57 -3.21
N TYR A 355 4.43 2.19 -1.97
CA TYR A 355 5.41 1.69 -1.02
C TYR A 355 6.17 0.46 -1.55
N THR A 356 5.54 -0.39 -2.39
CA THR A 356 6.15 -1.59 -2.99
C THR A 356 7.42 -1.24 -3.75
N VAL A 357 7.36 -0.16 -4.54
CA VAL A 357 8.51 0.34 -5.31
C VAL A 357 9.67 0.71 -4.39
N LEU A 358 9.38 1.27 -3.23
CA LEU A 358 10.40 1.72 -2.29
C LEU A 358 11.03 0.58 -1.51
N ILE A 359 10.25 -0.41 -1.07
CA ILE A 359 10.74 -1.44 -0.15
C ILE A 359 11.36 -2.66 -0.84
N VAL A 360 10.96 -2.97 -2.08
CA VAL A 360 11.45 -4.17 -2.80
C VAL A 360 12.96 -4.19 -2.94
N PRO A 361 13.65 -3.09 -3.32
CA PRO A 361 15.10 -3.10 -3.36
C PRO A 361 15.75 -3.37 -1.99
N VAL A 362 15.10 -2.97 -0.89
CA VAL A 362 15.59 -3.27 0.47
C VAL A 362 15.39 -4.74 0.80
N ILE A 363 14.26 -5.33 0.41
CA ILE A 363 14.00 -6.78 0.62
C ILE A 363 15.02 -7.62 -0.15
N LEU A 364 15.29 -7.28 -1.40
CA LEU A 364 16.19 -8.03 -2.26
C LEU A 364 17.64 -8.06 -1.75
N VAL A 365 18.05 -7.12 -0.89
CA VAL A 365 19.37 -7.15 -0.24
C VAL A 365 19.61 -8.45 0.52
N LEU A 366 18.59 -8.95 1.22
CA LEU A 366 18.69 -10.19 2.00
C LEU A 366 18.94 -11.43 1.14
N PHE A 367 18.61 -11.34 -0.15
CA PHE A 367 18.83 -12.40 -1.12
C PHE A 367 20.04 -12.14 -2.01
N TYR A 368 20.69 -10.97 -1.88
CA TYR A 368 21.89 -10.62 -2.61
C TYR A 368 23.12 -11.27 -1.94
N LYS A 369 23.85 -12.08 -2.68
CA LYS A 369 25.14 -12.60 -2.22
C LYS A 369 26.20 -11.59 -2.59
N ARG A 370 26.82 -10.94 -1.60
CA ARG A 370 28.02 -10.15 -1.84
C ARG A 370 29.09 -11.11 -2.40
N GLU A 371 29.59 -10.85 -3.60
CA GLU A 371 30.83 -11.50 -4.04
C GLU A 371 31.87 -11.09 -3.01
N GLU A 372 32.36 -12.06 -2.22
CA GLU A 372 33.57 -11.85 -1.43
C GLU A 372 34.65 -11.49 -2.46
N SER A 373 35.02 -10.21 -2.50
CA SER A 373 36.18 -9.80 -3.24
C SER A 373 37.31 -10.64 -2.68
N ALA A 374 37.78 -11.61 -3.48
CA ALA A 374 38.99 -12.31 -3.23
C ALA A 374 40.10 -11.25 -2.99
N LYS A 375 40.48 -11.08 -1.72
CA LYS A 375 41.67 -10.36 -1.34
C LYS A 375 42.83 -11.32 -1.46
#